data_3876039ebfcc99ed7537e173b9d0ffa2
#
_entry.id   3876039ebfcc99ed7537e173b9d0ffa2
#
_cell.length_a   1.000
_cell.length_b   1.000
_cell.length_c   1.000
_cell.angle_alpha   90.00
_cell.angle_beta   90.00
_cell.angle_gamma   90.00
#
_symmetry.space_group_name_H-M   'P 1'
#
loop_
_entity.id
_entity.type
_entity.pdbx_description
1 polymer ?
#
loop_
_entity_poly.entity_id
_entity_poly.type
_entity_poly.pdbx_seq_one_letter_code
_entity_poly.pdbx_strand_id
1 'polypeptide(L)'
;MQDLIGRTFGGYELKEHVGAGGMASIYRGYDEGLSRWVAIKVMDAQASSSAEETLLARFRLEAQAIAKLRHPNILTIYGYGEDDGWAYIIMEYVPGGSLEDRLENKTFTPRDTLDIIIPVAEALALAHKYNIIHRDIKPANILMSDNDWPLLADFGLAKMQQSNAPGLTMPGQVLGTMAYAAPEQIEEGEMDHRVDIYSLGVVLYEMLTDKLPFHGETSFDFLMARLTDPPIPLLTANPSAPEEFVPILDMVLAQSPDERYQTMDEFVLALNQARRAIAVGSSHPNIPSQSSSTPTPPPRQTKIHLRLTATQETILTADSNSQANMIIGRAFKSRVPDVDLGPHGASKAGVSRQHSRLLRIGSDWFVEDLGSTNGTYVNGIRVGNHQMQMLQNRDLIRCGHLEFAFELDG
;
A
#
# COMPACT_ATOMS: atom_id res chain seq x y z
N MET A 1 24.64 0.77 26.01
CA MET A 1 25.35 1.23 24.80
C MET A 1 26.31 2.34 25.18
N GLN A 2 27.54 2.34 24.62
CA GLN A 2 28.47 3.45 24.81
C GLN A 2 27.86 4.72 24.21
N ASP A 3 28.06 5.86 24.88
CA ASP A 3 27.70 7.16 24.32
C ASP A 3 28.66 7.46 23.14
N LEU A 4 28.10 7.57 21.94
CA LEU A 4 28.84 7.84 20.71
C LEU A 4 28.84 9.32 20.32
N ILE A 5 28.24 10.21 21.13
CA ILE A 5 28.22 11.65 20.88
C ILE A 5 29.67 12.17 20.77
N GLY A 6 29.91 12.99 19.75
CA GLY A 6 31.24 13.54 19.40
C GLY A 6 32.09 12.64 18.50
N ARG A 7 31.71 11.36 18.26
CA ARG A 7 32.36 10.54 17.22
C ARG A 7 31.92 10.95 15.83
N THR A 8 32.76 10.63 14.86
CA THR A 8 32.52 10.95 13.45
C THR A 8 32.33 9.66 12.65
N PHE A 9 31.24 9.57 11.88
CA PHE A 9 30.95 8.46 10.97
C PHE A 9 30.69 9.01 9.56
N GLY A 10 31.41 8.52 8.55
CA GLY A 10 31.27 8.95 7.18
C GLY A 10 31.48 10.47 6.94
N GLY A 11 32.24 11.13 7.83
CA GLY A 11 32.46 12.56 7.80
C GLY A 11 31.44 13.40 8.59
N TYR A 12 30.49 12.77 9.28
CA TYR A 12 29.44 13.44 10.07
C TYR A 12 29.69 13.21 11.56
N GLU A 13 29.82 14.29 12.33
CA GLU A 13 29.94 14.23 13.79
C GLU A 13 28.57 14.00 14.42
N LEU A 14 28.45 13.00 15.31
CA LEU A 14 27.25 12.72 16.09
C LEU A 14 27.05 13.82 17.14
N LYS A 15 25.94 14.58 17.02
CA LYS A 15 25.64 15.73 17.90
C LYS A 15 24.62 15.40 18.99
N GLU A 16 23.65 14.54 18.69
CA GLU A 16 22.53 14.28 19.58
C GLU A 16 22.01 12.87 19.35
N HIS A 17 21.67 12.17 20.43
CA HIS A 17 20.96 10.90 20.37
C HIS A 17 19.46 11.16 20.17
N VAL A 18 18.88 10.64 19.08
CA VAL A 18 17.47 10.86 18.71
C VAL A 18 16.60 9.70 19.15
N GLY A 19 17.11 8.46 19.08
CA GLY A 19 16.33 7.29 19.44
C GLY A 19 17.17 6.02 19.44
N ALA A 20 16.67 4.98 20.11
CA ALA A 20 17.27 3.66 20.14
C ALA A 20 16.24 2.61 19.72
N GLY A 21 16.58 1.79 18.73
CA GLY A 21 15.88 0.55 18.42
C GLY A 21 16.55 -0.65 19.06
N GLY A 22 15.94 -1.83 18.95
CA GLY A 22 16.48 -3.05 19.58
C GLY A 22 17.88 -3.45 19.10
N MET A 23 18.37 -2.94 17.97
CA MET A 23 19.63 -3.35 17.32
C MET A 23 20.52 -2.19 16.90
N ALA A 24 20.01 -0.97 16.84
CA ALA A 24 20.73 0.21 16.39
C ALA A 24 20.29 1.45 17.15
N SER A 25 21.17 2.43 17.24
CA SER A 25 20.88 3.75 17.78
C SER A 25 20.85 4.78 16.66
N ILE A 26 19.97 5.77 16.77
CA ILE A 26 19.84 6.85 15.78
C ILE A 26 20.36 8.13 16.41
N TYR A 27 21.27 8.77 15.72
CA TYR A 27 21.85 10.05 16.10
C TYR A 27 21.56 11.11 15.05
N ARG A 28 21.49 12.35 15.49
CA ARG A 28 21.49 13.51 14.62
C ARG A 28 22.92 14.01 14.42
N GLY A 29 23.35 14.17 13.18
CA GLY A 29 24.62 14.75 12.80
C GLY A 29 24.44 15.96 11.89
N TYR A 30 25.50 16.73 11.71
CA TYR A 30 25.47 17.91 10.86
C TYR A 30 26.47 17.80 9.71
N ASP A 31 25.97 18.03 8.48
CA ASP A 31 26.76 18.11 7.26
C ASP A 31 27.20 19.56 7.07
N GLU A 32 28.43 19.89 7.47
CA GLU A 32 28.97 21.26 7.32
C GLU A 32 29.12 21.66 5.85
N GLY A 33 29.43 20.69 4.97
CA GLY A 33 29.64 20.95 3.54
C GLY A 33 28.35 21.35 2.82
N LEU A 34 27.22 20.76 3.20
CA LEU A 34 25.90 21.03 2.62
C LEU A 34 24.98 21.82 3.55
N SER A 35 25.47 22.20 4.74
CA SER A 35 24.73 22.98 5.75
C SER A 35 23.35 22.38 6.09
N ARG A 36 23.31 21.06 6.33
CA ARG A 36 22.07 20.34 6.62
C ARG A 36 22.24 19.33 7.75
N TRP A 37 21.12 19.01 8.40
CA TRP A 37 21.05 17.92 9.36
C TRP A 37 20.87 16.58 8.64
N VAL A 38 21.48 15.53 9.19
CA VAL A 38 21.35 14.15 8.78
C VAL A 38 20.98 13.27 9.97
N ALA A 39 20.30 12.17 9.73
CA ALA A 39 20.13 11.10 10.70
C ALA A 39 21.16 10.01 10.42
N ILE A 40 21.77 9.49 11.47
CA ILE A 40 22.80 8.46 11.37
C ILE A 40 22.38 7.30 12.25
N LYS A 41 22.00 6.18 11.62
CA LYS A 41 21.64 4.92 12.28
C LYS A 41 22.92 4.12 12.45
N VAL A 42 23.31 3.83 13.69
CA VAL A 42 24.58 3.18 14.03
C VAL A 42 24.30 1.86 14.74
N MET A 43 25.00 0.82 14.32
CA MET A 43 24.94 -0.53 14.86
C MET A 43 26.35 -1.03 15.22
N ASP A 44 26.49 -1.73 16.36
CA ASP A 44 27.75 -2.39 16.71
C ASP A 44 28.01 -3.54 15.72
N ALA A 45 29.14 -3.46 15.03
CA ALA A 45 29.56 -4.44 14.04
C ALA A 45 30.63 -5.41 14.56
N GLN A 46 31.00 -5.32 15.83
CA GLN A 46 31.93 -6.26 16.46
C GLN A 46 31.24 -7.61 16.74
N ALA A 47 30.94 -8.31 15.64
CA ALA A 47 30.27 -9.59 15.67
C ALA A 47 31.12 -10.62 16.42
N SER A 48 30.65 -11.07 17.57
CA SER A 48 31.25 -12.16 18.33
C SER A 48 30.56 -13.51 18.04
N SER A 49 29.47 -13.49 17.23
CA SER A 49 28.68 -14.67 16.90
C SER A 49 28.22 -14.68 15.46
N SER A 50 27.90 -15.86 14.92
CA SER A 50 27.32 -16.02 13.58
C SER A 50 25.99 -15.30 13.43
N ALA A 51 25.26 -15.08 14.51
CA ALA A 51 24.00 -14.32 14.52
C ALA A 51 24.24 -12.83 14.27
N GLU A 52 25.31 -12.25 14.86
CA GLU A 52 25.67 -10.84 14.68
C GLU A 52 26.24 -10.56 13.28
N GLU A 53 27.04 -11.47 12.71
CA GLU A 53 27.47 -11.38 11.30
C GLU A 53 26.27 -11.37 10.34
N THR A 54 25.26 -12.20 10.63
CA THR A 54 24.02 -12.22 9.87
C THR A 54 23.27 -10.89 9.99
N LEU A 55 23.30 -10.27 11.16
CA LEU A 55 22.63 -8.99 11.41
C LEU A 55 23.29 -7.84 10.63
N LEU A 56 24.61 -7.79 10.63
CA LEU A 56 25.39 -6.81 9.86
C LEU A 56 25.14 -6.93 8.35
N ALA A 57 25.14 -8.18 7.84
CA ALA A 57 24.83 -8.43 6.44
C ALA A 57 23.42 -7.91 6.05
N ARG A 58 22.43 -8.08 6.95
CA ARG A 58 21.07 -7.55 6.76
C ARG A 58 21.02 -6.04 6.76
N PHE A 59 21.68 -5.40 7.71
CA PHE A 59 21.78 -3.94 7.79
C PHE A 59 22.35 -3.34 6.50
N ARG A 60 23.39 -3.99 5.93
CA ARG A 60 23.95 -3.61 4.63
C ARG A 60 22.97 -3.82 3.48
N LEU A 61 22.26 -4.97 3.43
CA LEU A 61 21.28 -5.28 2.39
C LEU A 61 20.10 -4.31 2.43
N GLU A 62 19.62 -3.93 3.62
CA GLU A 62 18.59 -2.93 3.81
C GLU A 62 19.00 -1.60 3.18
N ALA A 63 20.16 -1.07 3.54
CA ALA A 63 20.67 0.16 2.96
C ALA A 63 20.77 0.10 1.42
N GLN A 64 21.27 -1.01 0.87
CA GLN A 64 21.43 -1.20 -0.57
C GLN A 64 20.08 -1.32 -1.31
N ALA A 65 19.09 -1.96 -0.69
CA ALA A 65 17.76 -2.11 -1.29
C ALA A 65 17.03 -0.77 -1.34
N ILE A 66 17.00 -0.03 -0.23
CA ILE A 66 16.31 1.26 -0.14
C ILE A 66 16.99 2.31 -1.03
N ALA A 67 18.33 2.31 -1.10
CA ALA A 67 19.08 3.27 -1.95
C ALA A 67 18.73 3.19 -3.44
N LYS A 68 18.12 2.09 -3.90
CA LYS A 68 17.64 1.92 -5.29
C LYS A 68 16.25 2.51 -5.51
N LEU A 69 15.48 2.69 -4.44
CA LEU A 69 14.12 3.23 -4.51
C LEU A 69 14.19 4.76 -4.55
N ARG A 70 13.59 5.35 -5.57
CA ARG A 70 13.46 6.81 -5.69
C ARG A 70 11.98 7.17 -5.71
N HIS A 71 11.48 7.62 -4.57
CA HIS A 71 10.09 8.05 -4.41
C HIS A 71 10.03 9.22 -3.42
N PRO A 72 9.17 10.23 -3.64
CA PRO A 72 9.07 11.38 -2.75
C PRO A 72 8.62 11.03 -1.33
N ASN A 73 8.03 9.85 -1.13
CA ASN A 73 7.56 9.35 0.17
C ASN A 73 8.37 8.16 0.69
N ILE A 74 9.61 7.98 0.22
CA ILE A 74 10.58 7.03 0.80
C ILE A 74 11.74 7.85 1.34
N LEU A 75 12.12 7.58 2.59
CA LEU A 75 13.24 8.26 3.26
C LEU A 75 14.53 8.09 2.46
N THR A 76 15.21 9.19 2.17
CA THR A 76 16.40 9.18 1.34
C THR A 76 17.61 8.67 2.14
N ILE A 77 18.28 7.63 1.64
CA ILE A 77 19.59 7.18 2.15
C ILE A 77 20.68 7.91 1.37
N TYR A 78 21.59 8.57 2.10
CA TYR A 78 22.75 9.27 1.54
C TYR A 78 23.99 8.39 1.47
N GLY A 79 24.13 7.42 2.39
CA GLY A 79 25.31 6.56 2.42
C GLY A 79 25.23 5.45 3.43
N TYR A 80 26.09 4.48 3.25
CA TYR A 80 26.38 3.39 4.17
C TYR A 80 27.89 3.27 4.35
N GLY A 81 28.34 2.91 5.54
CA GLY A 81 29.75 2.64 5.80
C GLY A 81 29.94 1.78 7.05
N GLU A 82 31.22 1.38 7.22
CA GLU A 82 31.71 0.67 8.41
C GLU A 82 32.97 1.38 8.88
N ASP A 83 33.08 1.65 10.16
CA ASP A 83 34.22 2.33 10.77
C ASP A 83 34.41 1.90 12.22
N ASP A 84 35.64 1.55 12.60
CA ASP A 84 36.08 1.19 13.95
C ASP A 84 35.13 0.23 14.69
N GLY A 85 34.68 -0.82 13.99
CA GLY A 85 33.75 -1.84 14.53
C GLY A 85 32.29 -1.41 14.61
N TRP A 86 31.92 -0.32 13.93
CA TRP A 86 30.54 0.16 13.82
C TRP A 86 30.08 0.16 12.36
N ALA A 87 28.86 -0.26 12.10
CA ALA A 87 28.18 -0.05 10.84
C ALA A 87 27.22 1.13 10.95
N TYR A 88 27.11 1.93 9.91
CA TYR A 88 26.24 3.10 9.92
C TYR A 88 25.53 3.33 8.60
N ILE A 89 24.33 3.87 8.68
CA ILE A 89 23.55 4.39 7.54
C ILE A 89 23.34 5.89 7.74
N ILE A 90 23.67 6.69 6.75
CA ILE A 90 23.44 8.13 6.73
C ILE A 90 22.19 8.36 5.90
N MET A 91 21.20 9.05 6.46
CA MET A 91 19.92 9.30 5.83
C MET A 91 19.40 10.71 6.09
N GLU A 92 18.36 11.08 5.42
CA GLU A 92 17.65 12.32 5.64
C GLU A 92 17.17 12.43 7.10
N TYR A 93 17.40 13.59 7.70
CA TYR A 93 16.83 13.90 9.01
C TYR A 93 15.46 14.53 8.85
N VAL A 94 14.44 13.93 9.45
CA VAL A 94 13.05 14.36 9.40
C VAL A 94 12.66 14.94 10.75
N PRO A 95 12.45 16.27 10.87
CA PRO A 95 12.27 16.92 12.16
C PRO A 95 10.89 16.76 12.77
N GLY A 96 9.86 16.41 11.99
CA GLY A 96 8.46 16.37 12.45
C GLY A 96 8.06 15.11 13.22
N GLY A 97 9.03 14.24 13.58
CA GLY A 97 8.78 13.00 14.32
C GLY A 97 8.14 11.91 13.47
N SER A 98 7.49 10.97 14.11
CA SER A 98 6.78 9.86 13.50
C SER A 98 5.26 10.07 13.47
N LEU A 99 4.55 9.26 12.70
CA LEU A 99 3.07 9.21 12.77
C LEU A 99 2.60 8.70 14.15
N GLU A 100 3.39 7.84 14.82
CA GLU A 100 3.11 7.39 16.19
C GLU A 100 3.08 8.56 17.17
N ASP A 101 4.08 9.45 17.14
CA ASP A 101 4.12 10.66 17.97
C ASP A 101 2.91 11.57 17.73
N ARG A 102 2.40 11.57 16.49
CA ARG A 102 1.23 12.38 16.13
C ARG A 102 -0.08 11.75 16.54
N LEU A 103 -0.21 10.42 16.48
CA LEU A 103 -1.40 9.70 16.95
C LEU A 103 -1.61 9.89 18.46
N GLU A 104 -0.54 10.03 19.24
CA GLU A 104 -0.66 10.34 20.68
C GLU A 104 -1.24 11.73 20.97
N ASN A 105 -1.09 12.68 20.05
CA ASN A 105 -1.35 14.09 20.30
C ASN A 105 -2.41 14.73 19.38
N LYS A 106 -2.90 14.03 18.38
CA LYS A 106 -3.80 14.59 17.36
C LYS A 106 -4.78 13.54 16.85
N THR A 107 -6.06 13.89 16.81
CA THR A 107 -7.08 13.16 16.07
C THR A 107 -7.03 13.55 14.60
N PHE A 108 -7.02 12.58 13.72
CA PHE A 108 -6.97 12.79 12.27
C PHE A 108 -8.37 12.89 11.68
N THR A 109 -8.57 13.85 10.80
CA THR A 109 -9.76 13.84 9.96
C THR A 109 -9.65 12.77 8.87
N PRO A 110 -10.76 12.29 8.29
CA PRO A 110 -10.71 11.35 7.17
C PRO A 110 -9.86 11.84 5.99
N ARG A 111 -9.79 13.14 5.78
CA ARG A 111 -8.94 13.76 4.77
C ARG A 111 -7.47 13.67 5.14
N ASP A 112 -7.09 14.06 6.37
CA ASP A 112 -5.70 13.94 6.84
C ASP A 112 -5.21 12.50 6.75
N THR A 113 -6.08 11.54 7.10
CA THR A 113 -5.81 10.10 6.97
C THR A 113 -5.47 9.72 5.54
N LEU A 114 -6.28 10.13 4.56
CA LEU A 114 -6.03 9.83 3.15
C LEU A 114 -4.80 10.56 2.59
N ASP A 115 -4.53 11.79 3.05
CA ASP A 115 -3.37 12.57 2.64
C ASP A 115 -2.05 11.97 3.16
N ILE A 116 -2.10 11.09 4.17
CA ILE A 116 -0.95 10.33 4.68
C ILE A 116 -0.91 8.92 4.08
N ILE A 117 -2.00 8.17 4.13
CA ILE A 117 -2.02 6.75 3.75
C ILE A 117 -1.80 6.55 2.25
N ILE A 118 -2.38 7.39 1.38
CA ILE A 118 -2.23 7.24 -0.07
C ILE A 118 -0.75 7.38 -0.50
N PRO A 119 -0.01 8.45 -0.14
CA PRO A 119 1.40 8.56 -0.48
C PRO A 119 2.27 7.42 0.05
N VAL A 120 1.98 6.90 1.26
CA VAL A 120 2.69 5.73 1.82
C VAL A 120 2.38 4.47 1.01
N ALA A 121 1.12 4.26 0.62
CA ALA A 121 0.73 3.14 -0.24
C ALA A 121 1.39 3.23 -1.62
N GLU A 122 1.50 4.41 -2.24
CA GLU A 122 2.21 4.62 -3.51
C GLU A 122 3.70 4.30 -3.38
N ALA A 123 4.34 4.66 -2.25
CA ALA A 123 5.72 4.31 -1.95
C ALA A 123 5.91 2.78 -1.84
N LEU A 124 4.99 2.09 -1.16
CA LEU A 124 4.99 0.62 -1.06
C LEU A 124 4.73 -0.05 -2.41
N ALA A 125 3.81 0.49 -3.23
CA ALA A 125 3.57 -0.02 -4.58
C ALA A 125 4.84 0.01 -5.43
N LEU A 126 5.65 1.08 -5.31
CA LEU A 126 6.96 1.15 -5.97
C LEU A 126 7.92 0.08 -5.42
N ALA A 127 8.03 -0.07 -4.10
CA ALA A 127 8.91 -1.07 -3.48
C ALA A 127 8.54 -2.49 -3.94
N HIS A 128 7.27 -2.83 -3.98
CA HIS A 128 6.77 -4.13 -4.44
C HIS A 128 7.12 -4.42 -5.92
N LYS A 129 7.11 -3.41 -6.78
CA LYS A 129 7.58 -3.55 -8.19
C LYS A 129 9.06 -3.92 -8.31
N TYR A 130 9.85 -3.60 -7.28
CA TYR A 130 11.26 -4.01 -7.16
C TYR A 130 11.44 -5.29 -6.33
N ASN A 131 10.35 -6.02 -6.01
CA ASN A 131 10.33 -7.19 -5.14
C ASN A 131 10.87 -6.91 -3.72
N ILE A 132 10.70 -5.69 -3.23
CA ILE A 132 11.07 -5.29 -1.89
C ILE A 132 9.79 -5.21 -1.06
N ILE A 133 9.69 -6.02 -0.02
CA ILE A 133 8.60 -6.07 0.94
C ILE A 133 9.07 -5.38 2.22
N HIS A 134 8.27 -4.48 2.77
CA HIS A 134 8.66 -3.70 3.96
C HIS A 134 8.64 -4.52 5.26
N ARG A 135 7.59 -5.30 5.49
CA ARG A 135 7.40 -6.25 6.61
C ARG A 135 7.33 -5.66 8.02
N ASP A 136 7.45 -4.36 8.16
CA ASP A 136 7.37 -3.66 9.46
C ASP A 136 6.63 -2.31 9.33
N ILE A 137 5.51 -2.31 8.60
CA ILE A 137 4.66 -1.12 8.49
C ILE A 137 3.96 -0.89 9.82
N LYS A 138 4.21 0.29 10.38
CA LYS A 138 3.61 0.79 11.62
C LYS A 138 3.80 2.32 11.70
N PRO A 139 3.04 3.03 12.54
CA PRO A 139 3.15 4.48 12.66
C PRO A 139 4.56 4.99 12.99
N ALA A 140 5.32 4.27 13.82
CA ALA A 140 6.71 4.63 14.15
C ALA A 140 7.66 4.66 12.93
N ASN A 141 7.36 3.92 11.87
CA ASN A 141 8.17 3.84 10.64
C ASN A 141 7.65 4.78 9.51
N ILE A 142 6.63 5.58 9.80
CA ILE A 142 6.15 6.64 8.91
C ILE A 142 6.57 7.97 9.53
N LEU A 143 7.67 8.55 9.02
CA LEU A 143 8.16 9.83 9.51
C LEU A 143 7.38 10.98 8.87
N MET A 144 7.19 12.06 9.62
CA MET A 144 6.40 13.20 9.19
C MET A 144 7.30 14.43 9.06
N SER A 145 7.31 15.04 7.88
CA SER A 145 7.99 16.32 7.71
C SER A 145 7.22 17.48 8.39
N ASP A 146 7.83 18.65 8.45
CA ASP A 146 7.19 19.86 9.01
C ASP A 146 5.88 20.27 8.30
N ASN A 147 5.71 19.83 7.04
CA ASN A 147 4.52 20.11 6.22
C ASN A 147 3.51 18.94 6.19
N ASP A 148 3.51 18.09 7.18
CA ASP A 148 2.69 16.87 7.26
C ASP A 148 2.91 15.88 6.09
N TRP A 149 4.07 15.94 5.42
CA TRP A 149 4.43 15.05 4.32
C TRP A 149 4.99 13.74 4.85
N PRO A 150 4.37 12.58 4.55
CA PRO A 150 4.81 11.29 5.07
C PRO A 150 6.02 10.76 4.31
N LEU A 151 6.97 10.16 5.04
CA LEU A 151 8.16 9.50 4.53
C LEU A 151 8.27 8.11 5.16
N LEU A 152 8.22 7.08 4.33
CA LEU A 152 8.37 5.70 4.76
C LEU A 152 9.85 5.41 5.06
N ALA A 153 10.11 4.93 6.28
CA ALA A 153 11.44 4.62 6.81
C ALA A 153 11.52 3.16 7.26
N ASP A 154 12.73 2.68 7.53
CA ASP A 154 13.01 1.39 8.19
C ASP A 154 12.34 0.18 7.53
N PHE A 155 12.72 -0.13 6.28
CA PHE A 155 12.33 -1.37 5.62
C PHE A 155 12.86 -2.58 6.39
N GLY A 156 11.97 -3.40 6.94
CA GLY A 156 12.26 -4.48 7.88
C GLY A 156 12.97 -5.70 7.29
N LEU A 157 13.95 -5.51 6.39
CA LEU A 157 14.74 -6.60 5.81
C LEU A 157 15.50 -7.39 6.89
N ALA A 158 15.78 -6.77 8.04
CA ALA A 158 16.35 -7.44 9.22
C ALA A 158 15.45 -8.54 9.82
N LYS A 159 14.13 -8.49 9.59
CA LYS A 159 13.16 -9.48 10.11
C LYS A 159 13.04 -10.75 9.26
N MET A 160 13.65 -10.80 8.07
CA MET A 160 13.51 -11.90 7.10
C MET A 160 13.93 -13.30 7.59
N GLN A 161 14.62 -13.46 8.73
CA GLN A 161 15.11 -14.76 9.17
C GLN A 161 14.90 -15.07 10.67
N GLN A 162 14.08 -14.31 11.38
CA GLN A 162 13.68 -14.74 12.72
C GLN A 162 12.72 -15.95 12.70
N SER A 163 12.18 -16.29 11.53
CA SER A 163 11.32 -17.46 11.31
C SER A 163 11.97 -18.81 11.62
N ASN A 164 13.28 -18.88 11.84
CA ASN A 164 13.98 -20.13 12.15
C ASN A 164 14.58 -20.20 13.57
N ALA A 165 14.27 -19.28 14.46
CA ALA A 165 14.72 -19.35 15.86
C ALA A 165 13.53 -19.67 16.77
N PRO A 166 13.50 -20.84 17.44
CA PRO A 166 12.51 -21.12 18.47
C PRO A 166 12.82 -20.26 19.71
N GLY A 167 12.03 -19.21 19.94
CA GLY A 167 12.25 -18.34 21.08
C GLY A 167 11.51 -16.99 20.99
N LEU A 168 10.22 -17.01 20.77
CA LEU A 168 9.32 -15.83 20.74
C LEU A 168 8.93 -15.38 22.15
N THR A 169 9.88 -15.13 23.07
CA THR A 169 9.50 -14.61 24.40
C THR A 169 10.60 -13.77 25.02
N MET A 170 10.63 -12.48 24.68
CA MET A 170 11.10 -11.46 25.61
C MET A 170 9.87 -10.65 26.06
N PRO A 171 9.44 -10.72 27.33
CA PRO A 171 8.29 -9.96 27.81
C PRO A 171 8.63 -8.45 27.78
N GLY A 172 7.77 -7.66 27.12
CA GLY A 172 7.78 -6.20 27.19
C GLY A 172 8.17 -5.43 25.92
N GLN A 173 8.99 -5.97 25.00
CA GLN A 173 9.36 -5.27 23.75
C GLN A 173 8.56 -5.74 22.51
N VAL A 174 7.82 -6.82 22.62
CA VAL A 174 7.17 -7.51 21.50
C VAL A 174 5.81 -6.87 21.12
N LEU A 175 5.14 -6.20 22.06
CA LEU A 175 3.76 -5.77 21.88
C LEU A 175 3.61 -4.70 20.80
N GLY A 176 4.43 -3.65 20.79
CA GLY A 176 4.30 -2.53 19.84
C GLY A 176 4.54 -2.93 18.37
N THR A 177 5.52 -3.79 18.12
CA THR A 177 5.87 -4.21 16.75
C THR A 177 4.90 -5.25 16.18
N MET A 178 4.33 -6.13 17.01
CA MET A 178 3.37 -7.16 16.60
C MET A 178 1.95 -6.60 16.38
N ALA A 179 1.68 -5.39 16.86
CA ALA A 179 0.35 -4.78 16.76
C ALA A 179 -0.12 -4.53 15.32
N TYR A 180 0.77 -4.47 14.36
CA TYR A 180 0.47 -4.22 12.94
C TYR A 180 0.78 -5.41 12.04
N ALA A 181 1.39 -6.49 12.57
CA ALA A 181 1.79 -7.65 11.78
C ALA A 181 0.59 -8.37 11.18
N ALA A 182 0.70 -8.86 9.96
CA ALA A 182 -0.30 -9.69 9.32
C ALA A 182 -0.38 -11.09 9.97
N PRO A 183 -1.53 -11.80 9.92
CA PRO A 183 -1.69 -13.14 10.48
C PRO A 183 -0.60 -14.11 10.04
N GLU A 184 -0.28 -14.16 8.75
CA GLU A 184 0.74 -15.02 8.19
C GLU A 184 2.19 -14.69 8.64
N GLN A 185 2.43 -13.49 9.16
CA GLN A 185 3.71 -13.16 9.82
C GLN A 185 3.84 -13.77 11.21
N ILE A 186 2.71 -14.11 11.83
CA ILE A 186 2.61 -14.72 13.15
C ILE A 186 2.68 -16.24 13.01
N GLU A 187 1.99 -16.81 12.02
CA GLU A 187 1.88 -18.25 11.78
C GLU A 187 3.11 -18.86 11.05
N GLU A 188 4.14 -18.06 10.77
CA GLU A 188 5.32 -18.51 10.00
C GLU A 188 4.99 -19.10 8.62
N GLY A 189 3.94 -18.58 7.99
CA GLY A 189 3.50 -18.97 6.65
C GLY A 189 4.34 -18.39 5.51
N GLU A 190 4.01 -18.74 4.26
CA GLU A 190 4.57 -18.07 3.09
C GLU A 190 4.15 -16.60 3.06
N MET A 191 5.12 -15.70 3.09
CA MET A 191 4.90 -14.26 3.13
C MET A 191 5.20 -13.62 1.79
N ASP A 192 4.24 -12.87 1.27
CA ASP A 192 4.43 -12.02 0.10
C ASP A 192 4.15 -10.54 0.43
N HIS A 193 4.07 -9.69 -0.60
CA HIS A 193 3.85 -8.25 -0.45
C HIS A 193 2.51 -7.86 0.20
N ARG A 194 1.55 -8.79 0.30
CA ARG A 194 0.22 -8.55 0.90
C ARG A 194 0.27 -8.39 2.42
N VAL A 195 1.38 -8.75 3.06
CA VAL A 195 1.62 -8.42 4.48
C VAL A 195 1.67 -6.91 4.71
N ASP A 196 2.28 -6.16 3.78
CA ASP A 196 2.34 -4.69 3.87
C ASP A 196 0.97 -4.04 3.63
N ILE A 197 0.13 -4.65 2.77
CA ILE A 197 -1.25 -4.20 2.53
C ILE A 197 -2.06 -4.30 3.83
N TYR A 198 -2.00 -5.46 4.50
CA TYR A 198 -2.65 -5.65 5.78
C TYR A 198 -2.15 -4.68 6.86
N SER A 199 -0.84 -4.58 7.02
CA SER A 199 -0.23 -3.71 8.05
C SER A 199 -0.61 -2.24 7.84
N LEU A 200 -0.63 -1.75 6.58
CA LEU A 200 -1.09 -0.40 6.26
C LEU A 200 -2.60 -0.25 6.51
N GLY A 201 -3.38 -1.31 6.32
CA GLY A 201 -4.80 -1.36 6.69
C GLY A 201 -5.03 -1.19 8.20
N VAL A 202 -4.16 -1.78 9.05
CA VAL A 202 -4.20 -1.58 10.50
C VAL A 202 -3.89 -0.13 10.86
N VAL A 203 -2.90 0.50 10.23
CA VAL A 203 -2.58 1.92 10.41
C VAL A 203 -3.76 2.80 9.99
N LEU A 204 -4.38 2.51 8.84
CA LEU A 204 -5.59 3.21 8.37
C LEU A 204 -6.72 3.13 9.40
N TYR A 205 -6.98 1.93 9.93
CA TYR A 205 -8.01 1.73 10.95
C TYR A 205 -7.73 2.55 12.20
N GLU A 206 -6.49 2.51 12.69
CA GLU A 206 -6.08 3.26 13.88
C GLU A 206 -6.21 4.78 13.68
N MET A 207 -5.81 5.32 12.54
CA MET A 207 -5.99 6.74 12.21
C MET A 207 -7.46 7.17 12.15
N LEU A 208 -8.37 6.26 11.79
CA LEU A 208 -9.82 6.54 11.73
C LEU A 208 -10.54 6.37 13.07
N THR A 209 -9.96 5.64 14.03
CA THR A 209 -10.66 5.20 15.24
C THR A 209 -9.93 5.55 16.54
N ASP A 210 -8.68 5.96 16.48
CA ASP A 210 -7.73 6.09 17.61
C ASP A 210 -7.58 4.77 18.40
N LYS A 211 -7.85 3.61 17.75
CA LYS A 211 -7.80 2.28 18.35
C LYS A 211 -7.28 1.26 17.35
N LEU A 212 -6.69 0.19 17.86
CA LEU A 212 -6.37 -1.00 17.07
C LEU A 212 -7.63 -1.83 16.77
N PRO A 213 -7.66 -2.56 15.63
CA PRO A 213 -8.83 -3.34 15.22
C PRO A 213 -9.10 -4.60 16.04
N PHE A 214 -8.18 -4.98 16.93
CA PHE A 214 -8.29 -6.16 17.78
C PHE A 214 -8.04 -5.77 19.24
N HIS A 215 -8.61 -6.54 20.17
CA HIS A 215 -8.43 -6.38 21.61
C HIS A 215 -7.88 -7.65 22.26
N GLY A 216 -7.09 -7.50 23.32
CA GLY A 216 -6.60 -8.56 24.18
C GLY A 216 -6.16 -7.98 25.51
N GLU A 217 -6.43 -8.70 26.60
CA GLU A 217 -6.01 -8.29 27.96
C GLU A 217 -4.48 -8.51 28.15
N THR A 218 -3.95 -9.50 27.44
CA THR A 218 -2.52 -9.80 27.42
C THR A 218 -1.97 -9.71 26.00
N SER A 219 -0.64 -9.64 25.86
CA SER A 219 0.02 -9.69 24.56
C SER A 219 -0.32 -10.95 23.76
N PHE A 220 -0.52 -12.06 24.46
CA PHE A 220 -0.90 -13.33 23.86
C PHE A 220 -2.35 -13.30 23.37
N ASP A 221 -3.30 -12.78 24.19
CA ASP A 221 -4.71 -12.66 23.80
C ASP A 221 -4.87 -11.76 22.59
N PHE A 222 -4.11 -10.64 22.55
CA PHE A 222 -4.11 -9.73 21.41
C PHE A 222 -3.58 -10.40 20.14
N LEU A 223 -2.55 -11.24 20.26
CA LEU A 223 -2.01 -12.01 19.14
C LEU A 223 -3.02 -13.06 18.65
N MET A 224 -3.64 -13.78 19.59
CA MET A 224 -4.66 -14.81 19.28
C MET A 224 -5.90 -14.20 18.66
N ALA A 225 -6.41 -13.08 19.19
CA ALA A 225 -7.57 -12.39 18.61
C ALA A 225 -7.36 -12.06 17.12
N ARG A 226 -6.16 -11.69 16.72
CA ARG A 226 -5.82 -11.41 15.31
C ARG A 226 -5.88 -12.67 14.43
N LEU A 227 -5.57 -13.84 14.98
CA LEU A 227 -5.60 -15.11 14.24
C LEU A 227 -7.00 -15.71 14.18
N THR A 228 -7.88 -15.41 15.16
CA THR A 228 -9.16 -16.11 15.33
C THR A 228 -10.39 -15.22 15.19
N ASP A 229 -10.28 -13.93 15.50
CA ASP A 229 -11.43 -13.04 15.58
C ASP A 229 -11.51 -12.10 14.37
N PRO A 230 -12.71 -11.68 13.97
CA PRO A 230 -12.84 -10.61 13.00
C PRO A 230 -12.41 -9.27 13.62
N PRO A 231 -11.93 -8.31 12.82
CA PRO A 231 -11.63 -6.96 13.30
C PRO A 231 -12.92 -6.29 13.81
N ILE A 232 -12.78 -5.41 14.81
CA ILE A 232 -13.89 -4.60 15.30
C ILE A 232 -14.39 -3.73 14.14
N PRO A 233 -15.70 -3.79 13.78
CA PRO A 233 -16.23 -3.01 12.67
C PRO A 233 -15.97 -1.51 12.85
N LEU A 234 -15.58 -0.80 11.76
CA LEU A 234 -15.26 0.62 11.79
C LEU A 234 -16.32 1.48 12.49
N LEU A 235 -17.60 1.32 12.11
CA LEU A 235 -18.70 2.11 12.66
C LEU A 235 -19.06 1.76 14.10
N THR A 236 -18.59 0.62 14.60
CA THR A 236 -18.67 0.27 16.03
C THR A 236 -17.59 1.00 16.82
N ALA A 237 -16.37 1.10 16.28
CA ALA A 237 -15.25 1.77 16.92
C ALA A 237 -15.36 3.30 16.82
N ASN A 238 -15.80 3.82 15.66
CA ASN A 238 -16.07 5.23 15.38
C ASN A 238 -17.34 5.40 14.55
N PRO A 239 -18.51 5.65 15.20
CA PRO A 239 -19.80 5.85 14.50
C PRO A 239 -19.83 7.08 13.57
N SER A 240 -18.85 7.99 13.68
CA SER A 240 -18.75 9.19 12.84
C SER A 240 -17.81 9.02 11.65
N ALA A 241 -17.19 7.84 11.50
CA ALA A 241 -16.32 7.58 10.36
C ALA A 241 -17.13 7.50 9.05
N PRO A 242 -16.60 7.96 7.92
CA PRO A 242 -17.25 7.81 6.62
C PRO A 242 -17.46 6.33 6.26
N GLU A 243 -18.67 5.99 5.82
CA GLU A 243 -19.04 4.61 5.45
C GLU A 243 -18.22 4.08 4.27
N GLU A 244 -17.65 4.98 3.46
CA GLU A 244 -16.79 4.68 2.32
C GLU A 244 -15.55 3.87 2.71
N PHE A 245 -15.11 3.95 3.96
CA PHE A 245 -13.97 3.16 4.46
C PHE A 245 -14.35 1.73 4.86
N VAL A 246 -15.64 1.44 5.11
CA VAL A 246 -16.07 0.12 5.56
C VAL A 246 -15.62 -1.00 4.60
N PRO A 247 -15.98 -0.99 3.30
CA PRO A 247 -15.59 -2.06 2.39
C PRO A 247 -14.07 -2.12 2.18
N ILE A 248 -13.36 -1.01 2.35
CA ILE A 248 -11.90 -0.97 2.24
C ILE A 248 -11.26 -1.70 3.40
N LEU A 249 -11.72 -1.43 4.63
CA LEU A 249 -11.20 -2.06 5.84
C LEU A 249 -11.57 -3.53 5.92
N ASP A 250 -12.79 -3.91 5.53
CA ASP A 250 -13.22 -5.31 5.48
C ASP A 250 -12.30 -6.14 4.56
N MET A 251 -11.90 -5.59 3.42
CA MET A 251 -11.02 -6.26 2.48
C MET A 251 -9.56 -6.25 2.93
N VAL A 252 -9.02 -5.09 3.36
CA VAL A 252 -7.60 -4.98 3.69
C VAL A 252 -7.22 -5.74 4.96
N LEU A 253 -8.16 -5.87 5.91
CA LEU A 253 -7.98 -6.59 7.18
C LEU A 253 -8.46 -8.05 7.12
N ALA A 254 -8.81 -8.58 5.93
CA ALA A 254 -9.18 -9.97 5.78
C ALA A 254 -8.03 -10.89 6.26
N GLN A 255 -8.41 -11.98 6.94
CA GLN A 255 -7.46 -12.93 7.54
C GLN A 255 -6.63 -13.63 6.46
N SER A 256 -7.31 -14.14 5.41
CA SER A 256 -6.67 -14.76 4.27
C SER A 256 -6.07 -13.70 3.34
N PRO A 257 -4.77 -13.80 2.96
CA PRO A 257 -4.18 -12.92 1.96
C PRO A 257 -4.93 -12.92 0.61
N ASP A 258 -5.56 -14.03 0.24
CA ASP A 258 -6.29 -14.16 -1.03
C ASP A 258 -7.60 -13.35 -1.06
N GLU A 259 -8.14 -12.99 0.11
CA GLU A 259 -9.33 -12.16 0.28
C GLU A 259 -9.02 -10.65 0.35
N ARG A 260 -7.74 -10.27 0.41
CA ARG A 260 -7.29 -8.88 0.42
C ARG A 260 -7.14 -8.31 -1.00
N TYR A 261 -6.85 -7.01 -1.07
CA TYR A 261 -6.30 -6.43 -2.31
C TYR A 261 -5.07 -7.22 -2.74
N GLN A 262 -4.99 -7.61 -4.00
CA GLN A 262 -3.89 -8.43 -4.49
C GLN A 262 -2.65 -7.59 -4.82
N THR A 263 -2.81 -6.29 -5.01
CA THR A 263 -1.70 -5.36 -5.21
C THR A 263 -1.92 -4.08 -4.39
N MET A 264 -0.83 -3.42 -4.05
CA MET A 264 -0.89 -2.11 -3.39
C MET A 264 -1.52 -1.04 -4.33
N ASP A 265 -1.36 -1.18 -5.65
CA ASP A 265 -1.99 -0.28 -6.64
C ASP A 265 -3.54 -0.39 -6.56
N GLU A 266 -4.10 -1.59 -6.32
CA GLU A 266 -5.55 -1.78 -6.11
C GLU A 266 -6.03 -1.08 -4.82
N PHE A 267 -5.26 -1.19 -3.74
CA PHE A 267 -5.57 -0.51 -2.48
C PHE A 267 -5.51 1.02 -2.65
N VAL A 268 -4.49 1.57 -3.30
CA VAL A 268 -4.38 3.01 -3.64
C VAL A 268 -5.60 3.49 -4.43
N LEU A 269 -6.06 2.69 -5.37
CA LEU A 269 -7.24 3.03 -6.17
C LEU A 269 -8.50 3.13 -5.30
N ALA A 270 -8.73 2.15 -4.41
CA ALA A 270 -9.87 2.16 -3.49
C ALA A 270 -9.85 3.38 -2.55
N LEU A 271 -8.68 3.73 -1.99
CA LEU A 271 -8.49 4.92 -1.16
C LEU A 271 -8.79 6.22 -1.93
N ASN A 272 -8.35 6.32 -3.18
CA ASN A 272 -8.64 7.49 -4.03
C ASN A 272 -10.13 7.61 -4.38
N GLN A 273 -10.85 6.49 -4.50
CA GLN A 273 -12.31 6.50 -4.67
C GLN A 273 -13.03 7.00 -3.43
N ALA A 274 -12.67 6.50 -2.25
CA ALA A 274 -13.20 6.99 -0.97
C ALA A 274 -12.95 8.50 -0.81
N ARG A 275 -11.74 8.99 -1.15
CA ARG A 275 -11.40 10.42 -1.11
C ARG A 275 -12.34 11.27 -1.96
N ARG A 276 -12.68 10.80 -3.17
CA ARG A 276 -13.62 11.51 -4.07
C ARG A 276 -15.04 11.50 -3.53
N ALA A 277 -15.51 10.37 -3.03
CA ALA A 277 -16.87 10.23 -2.49
C ALA A 277 -17.08 11.12 -1.25
N ILE A 278 -16.13 11.14 -0.31
CA ILE A 278 -16.14 12.00 0.87
C ILE A 278 -16.13 13.49 0.48
N ALA A 279 -15.33 13.88 -0.53
CA ALA A 279 -15.28 15.27 -1.01
C ALA A 279 -16.61 15.74 -1.63
N VAL A 280 -17.33 14.87 -2.32
CA VAL A 280 -18.65 15.17 -2.90
C VAL A 280 -19.73 15.24 -1.82
N GLY A 281 -19.73 14.33 -0.84
CA GLY A 281 -20.67 14.32 0.29
C GLY A 281 -20.59 15.59 1.17
N SER A 282 -19.41 16.20 1.29
CA SER A 282 -19.20 17.43 2.07
C SER A 282 -19.75 18.70 1.40
N SER A 283 -20.23 18.63 0.17
CA SER A 283 -20.67 19.79 -0.62
C SER A 283 -22.19 20.02 -0.59
N HIS A 284 -22.94 19.27 0.21
CA HIS A 284 -24.40 19.47 0.32
C HIS A 284 -24.73 20.42 1.48
N PRO A 285 -25.33 21.60 1.24
CA PRO A 285 -25.87 22.43 2.29
C PRO A 285 -27.07 21.72 2.94
N ASN A 286 -27.10 21.74 4.24
CA ASN A 286 -28.11 21.20 5.13
C ASN A 286 -29.54 21.63 4.69
N ILE A 287 -30.27 20.76 4.00
CA ILE A 287 -31.71 20.90 3.80
C ILE A 287 -32.40 20.06 4.86
N PRO A 288 -33.29 20.63 5.70
CA PRO A 288 -33.96 19.88 6.74
C PRO A 288 -34.81 18.76 6.15
N SER A 289 -34.56 17.55 6.61
CA SER A 289 -35.25 16.33 6.21
C SER A 289 -36.73 16.43 6.57
N GLN A 290 -37.58 16.60 5.57
CA GLN A 290 -38.99 16.21 5.70
C GLN A 290 -39.10 14.73 5.38
N SER A 291 -39.47 13.97 6.42
CA SER A 291 -39.78 12.57 6.33
C SER A 291 -40.94 12.30 5.38
N SER A 292 -40.63 11.74 4.20
CA SER A 292 -41.61 11.01 3.39
C SER A 292 -41.01 9.66 3.03
N SER A 293 -41.53 8.64 3.69
CA SER A 293 -41.24 7.24 3.42
C SER A 293 -41.80 6.85 2.05
N THR A 294 -40.90 6.77 1.06
CA THR A 294 -41.19 6.05 -0.18
C THR A 294 -40.19 4.88 -0.26
N PRO A 295 -40.62 3.65 -0.56
CA PRO A 295 -39.74 2.49 -0.57
C PRO A 295 -38.68 2.67 -1.68
N THR A 296 -37.41 2.50 -1.32
CA THR A 296 -36.27 2.46 -2.23
C THR A 296 -36.45 1.33 -3.22
N PRO A 297 -36.42 1.58 -4.53
CA PRO A 297 -36.41 0.51 -5.52
C PRO A 297 -35.13 -0.33 -5.38
N PRO A 298 -35.19 -1.64 -5.68
CA PRO A 298 -34.02 -2.51 -5.62
C PRO A 298 -32.91 -1.97 -6.58
N PRO A 299 -31.64 -2.22 -6.29
CA PRO A 299 -30.53 -1.73 -7.12
C PRO A 299 -30.73 -2.21 -8.55
N ARG A 300 -30.74 -1.26 -9.49
CA ARG A 300 -30.83 -1.57 -10.93
C ARG A 300 -29.61 -2.40 -11.30
N GLN A 301 -29.86 -3.57 -11.86
CA GLN A 301 -28.84 -4.40 -12.50
C GLN A 301 -28.35 -3.63 -13.75
N THR A 302 -27.17 -3.05 -13.67
CA THR A 302 -26.55 -2.35 -14.79
C THR A 302 -25.79 -3.38 -15.63
N LYS A 303 -26.12 -3.53 -16.90
CA LYS A 303 -25.35 -4.34 -17.85
C LYS A 303 -24.32 -3.48 -18.55
N ILE A 304 -23.20 -4.09 -18.87
CA ILE A 304 -22.20 -3.47 -19.75
C ILE A 304 -22.24 -4.13 -21.12
N HIS A 305 -21.99 -3.33 -22.13
CA HIS A 305 -21.85 -3.78 -23.51
C HIS A 305 -20.54 -3.24 -24.08
N LEU A 306 -19.79 -4.11 -24.74
CA LEU A 306 -18.69 -3.68 -25.59
C LEU A 306 -19.13 -3.85 -27.05
N ARG A 307 -19.12 -2.75 -27.80
CA ARG A 307 -19.58 -2.72 -29.19
C ARG A 307 -18.49 -2.23 -30.13
N LEU A 308 -18.14 -3.04 -31.12
CA LEU A 308 -17.17 -2.65 -32.15
C LEU A 308 -17.64 -1.39 -32.91
N THR A 309 -16.77 -0.39 -33.02
CA THR A 309 -17.11 0.87 -33.72
C THR A 309 -17.27 0.66 -35.20
N ALA A 310 -16.52 -0.25 -35.82
CA ALA A 310 -16.54 -0.49 -37.26
C ALA A 310 -17.77 -1.23 -37.75
N THR A 311 -18.30 -2.21 -36.99
CA THR A 311 -19.40 -3.10 -37.41
C THR A 311 -20.68 -2.89 -36.60
N GLN A 312 -20.60 -2.13 -35.51
CA GLN A 312 -21.67 -1.98 -34.49
C GLN A 312 -22.11 -3.29 -33.84
N GLU A 313 -21.27 -4.31 -33.96
CA GLU A 313 -21.49 -5.63 -33.36
C GLU A 313 -21.16 -5.59 -31.85
N THR A 314 -22.04 -6.17 -31.05
CA THR A 314 -21.81 -6.32 -29.60
C THR A 314 -20.94 -7.54 -29.36
N ILE A 315 -19.71 -7.34 -28.88
CA ILE A 315 -18.73 -8.39 -28.60
C ILE A 315 -18.82 -8.94 -27.17
N LEU A 316 -19.43 -8.18 -26.26
CA LEU A 316 -19.67 -8.60 -24.88
C LEU A 316 -20.96 -7.98 -24.38
N THR A 317 -21.74 -8.77 -23.66
CA THR A 317 -22.77 -8.29 -22.72
C THR A 317 -22.53 -9.01 -21.40
N ALA A 318 -22.21 -8.27 -20.35
CA ALA A 318 -21.96 -8.81 -19.03
C ALA A 318 -22.86 -8.12 -17.97
N ASP A 319 -23.31 -8.90 -16.99
CA ASP A 319 -23.98 -8.37 -15.82
C ASP A 319 -22.94 -7.77 -14.87
N SER A 320 -23.16 -6.55 -14.48
CA SER A 320 -22.22 -5.80 -13.63
C SER A 320 -21.92 -6.48 -12.28
N ASN A 321 -22.77 -7.40 -11.81
CA ASN A 321 -22.59 -8.09 -10.54
C ASN A 321 -21.87 -9.43 -10.63
N SER A 322 -21.74 -10.01 -11.83
CA SER A 322 -21.22 -11.38 -11.99
C SER A 322 -19.79 -11.45 -12.57
N GLN A 323 -19.27 -10.37 -13.15
CA GLN A 323 -17.95 -10.35 -13.78
C GLN A 323 -17.22 -9.03 -13.52
N ALA A 324 -16.62 -8.91 -12.36
CA ALA A 324 -15.89 -7.71 -11.94
C ALA A 324 -14.47 -7.60 -12.55
N ASN A 325 -13.96 -8.66 -13.21
CA ASN A 325 -12.61 -8.71 -13.79
C ASN A 325 -12.65 -9.54 -15.07
N MET A 326 -12.33 -8.93 -16.22
CA MET A 326 -12.40 -9.59 -17.54
C MET A 326 -11.16 -9.25 -18.37
N ILE A 327 -10.48 -10.28 -18.86
CA ILE A 327 -9.33 -10.13 -19.75
C ILE A 327 -9.83 -9.96 -21.20
N ILE A 328 -9.39 -8.90 -21.85
CA ILE A 328 -9.59 -8.62 -23.27
C ILE A 328 -8.34 -9.05 -24.04
N GLY A 329 -8.50 -9.82 -25.11
CA GLY A 329 -7.36 -10.26 -25.90
C GLY A 329 -7.77 -11.12 -27.08
N ARG A 330 -6.87 -12.02 -27.51
CA ARG A 330 -7.15 -13.02 -28.56
C ARG A 330 -6.84 -14.43 -28.10
N ALA A 331 -7.68 -15.36 -28.44
CA ALA A 331 -7.45 -16.78 -28.13
C ALA A 331 -6.11 -17.29 -28.71
N PHE A 332 -5.43 -18.15 -27.94
CA PHE A 332 -4.22 -18.83 -28.37
C PHE A 332 -4.13 -20.23 -27.75
N LYS A 333 -4.07 -21.25 -28.58
CA LYS A 333 -4.15 -22.67 -28.19
C LYS A 333 -5.41 -22.94 -27.35
N SER A 334 -5.27 -23.44 -26.12
CA SER A 334 -6.37 -23.74 -25.20
C SER A 334 -6.76 -22.60 -24.28
N ARG A 335 -6.09 -21.43 -24.37
CA ARG A 335 -6.39 -20.25 -23.53
C ARG A 335 -7.24 -19.26 -24.31
N VAL A 336 -8.47 -19.06 -23.83
CA VAL A 336 -9.43 -18.09 -24.38
C VAL A 336 -9.60 -16.99 -23.34
N PRO A 337 -9.40 -15.69 -23.69
CA PRO A 337 -9.68 -14.58 -22.79
C PRO A 337 -11.21 -14.42 -22.59
N ASP A 338 -11.63 -13.72 -21.55
CA ASP A 338 -13.04 -13.46 -21.24
C ASP A 338 -13.75 -12.69 -22.36
N VAL A 339 -13.00 -11.79 -23.00
CA VAL A 339 -13.43 -11.08 -24.22
C VAL A 339 -12.49 -11.42 -25.35
N ASP A 340 -12.86 -12.41 -26.17
CA ASP A 340 -12.04 -12.86 -27.31
C ASP A 340 -12.29 -11.99 -28.54
N LEU A 341 -11.31 -11.17 -28.89
CA LEU A 341 -11.30 -10.34 -30.09
C LEU A 341 -10.80 -11.13 -31.33
N GLY A 342 -10.43 -12.41 -31.20
CA GLY A 342 -9.95 -13.26 -32.28
C GLY A 342 -10.89 -13.29 -33.49
N PRO A 343 -12.21 -13.56 -33.33
CA PRO A 343 -13.21 -13.55 -34.40
C PRO A 343 -13.29 -12.21 -35.15
N HIS A 344 -12.93 -11.12 -34.49
CA HIS A 344 -13.03 -9.74 -35.02
C HIS A 344 -11.72 -9.23 -35.63
N GLY A 345 -10.79 -10.13 -35.99
CA GLY A 345 -9.56 -9.77 -36.69
C GLY A 345 -8.41 -9.30 -35.78
N ALA A 346 -8.45 -9.60 -34.48
CA ALA A 346 -7.49 -9.18 -33.48
C ALA A 346 -6.01 -9.44 -33.84
N SER A 347 -5.72 -10.55 -34.52
CA SER A 347 -4.35 -10.89 -34.93
C SER A 347 -3.78 -9.90 -35.94
N LYS A 348 -4.58 -9.46 -36.91
CA LYS A 348 -4.20 -8.46 -37.92
C LYS A 348 -4.19 -7.04 -37.33
N ALA A 349 -5.06 -6.81 -36.38
CA ALA A 349 -5.15 -5.53 -35.65
C ALA A 349 -4.06 -5.37 -34.56
N GLY A 350 -3.16 -6.33 -34.41
CA GLY A 350 -2.07 -6.25 -33.44
C GLY A 350 -2.51 -6.37 -31.97
N VAL A 351 -3.62 -7.07 -31.69
CA VAL A 351 -4.08 -7.33 -30.33
C VAL A 351 -3.25 -8.46 -29.72
N SER A 352 -2.74 -8.25 -28.51
CA SER A 352 -2.00 -9.26 -27.73
C SER A 352 -2.92 -10.36 -27.22
N ARG A 353 -2.37 -11.50 -26.77
CA ARG A 353 -3.13 -12.63 -26.21
C ARG A 353 -3.88 -12.24 -24.94
N GLN A 354 -3.20 -11.55 -24.05
CA GLN A 354 -3.74 -10.77 -22.94
C GLN A 354 -3.36 -9.33 -23.24
N HIS A 355 -4.32 -8.51 -23.68
CA HIS A 355 -4.02 -7.16 -24.16
C HIS A 355 -4.33 -6.14 -23.08
N SER A 356 -5.55 -6.18 -22.58
CA SER A 356 -6.03 -5.30 -21.53
C SER A 356 -6.97 -6.05 -20.59
N ARG A 357 -7.29 -5.44 -19.48
CA ARG A 357 -8.21 -5.96 -18.47
C ARG A 357 -9.28 -4.91 -18.18
N LEU A 358 -10.55 -5.31 -18.23
CA LEU A 358 -11.66 -4.55 -17.69
C LEU A 358 -11.85 -4.92 -16.23
N LEU A 359 -11.88 -3.93 -15.37
CA LEU A 359 -12.04 -4.07 -13.94
C LEU A 359 -13.24 -3.25 -13.48
N ARG A 360 -14.08 -3.83 -12.63
CA ARG A 360 -15.06 -3.08 -11.88
C ARG A 360 -14.61 -2.93 -10.43
N ILE A 361 -14.58 -1.69 -9.97
CA ILE A 361 -14.23 -1.37 -8.59
C ILE A 361 -15.35 -0.48 -8.04
N GLY A 362 -16.12 -1.02 -7.12
CA GLY A 362 -17.36 -0.36 -6.67
C GLY A 362 -18.40 -0.23 -7.79
N SER A 363 -18.81 1.00 -8.08
CA SER A 363 -19.73 1.32 -9.21
C SER A 363 -19.00 1.58 -10.51
N ASP A 364 -17.68 1.80 -10.49
CA ASP A 364 -16.92 2.31 -11.62
C ASP A 364 -16.18 1.23 -12.37
N TRP A 365 -16.02 1.45 -13.69
CA TRP A 365 -15.29 0.57 -14.57
C TRP A 365 -13.95 1.17 -14.96
N PHE A 366 -12.95 0.33 -15.10
CA PHE A 366 -11.59 0.70 -15.48
C PHE A 366 -11.08 -0.22 -16.57
N VAL A 367 -10.18 0.29 -17.40
CA VAL A 367 -9.37 -0.52 -18.30
C VAL A 367 -7.90 -0.38 -17.93
N GLU A 368 -7.18 -1.50 -17.91
CA GLU A 368 -5.74 -1.59 -17.67
C GLU A 368 -5.05 -2.18 -18.89
N ASP A 369 -3.90 -1.64 -19.29
CA ASP A 369 -3.03 -2.28 -20.29
C ASP A 369 -2.14 -3.32 -19.63
N LEU A 370 -2.21 -4.57 -20.07
CA LEU A 370 -1.42 -5.70 -19.50
C LEU A 370 -0.02 -5.84 -20.13
N GLY A 371 0.62 -4.75 -20.49
CA GLY A 371 1.91 -4.74 -21.18
C GLY A 371 1.76 -5.14 -22.65
N SER A 372 0.70 -4.70 -23.30
CA SER A 372 0.40 -5.04 -24.68
C SER A 372 1.43 -4.47 -25.67
N THR A 373 1.68 -5.17 -26.79
CA THR A 373 2.68 -4.75 -27.78
C THR A 373 2.32 -3.42 -28.46
N ASN A 374 1.05 -3.18 -28.74
CA ASN A 374 0.59 -2.01 -29.48
C ASN A 374 -0.20 -1.01 -28.63
N GLY A 375 -0.33 -1.27 -27.33
CA GLY A 375 -0.95 -0.37 -26.36
C GLY A 375 -2.48 -0.39 -26.37
N THR A 376 -3.03 -0.03 -25.20
CA THR A 376 -4.45 0.24 -24.98
C THR A 376 -4.66 1.76 -24.96
N TYR A 377 -5.78 2.21 -25.50
CA TYR A 377 -6.10 3.63 -25.55
C TYR A 377 -7.56 3.84 -25.13
N VAL A 378 -7.83 4.94 -24.44
CA VAL A 378 -9.19 5.40 -24.12
C VAL A 378 -9.37 6.79 -24.72
N ASN A 379 -10.37 6.96 -25.58
CA ASN A 379 -10.62 8.20 -26.32
C ASN A 379 -9.38 8.78 -27.02
N GLY A 380 -8.55 7.88 -27.57
CA GLY A 380 -7.32 8.24 -28.28
C GLY A 380 -6.10 8.51 -27.36
N ILE A 381 -6.27 8.55 -26.02
CA ILE A 381 -5.18 8.72 -25.05
C ILE A 381 -4.64 7.35 -24.66
N ARG A 382 -3.32 7.18 -24.73
CA ARG A 382 -2.67 5.92 -24.39
C ARG A 382 -2.73 5.66 -22.89
N VAL A 383 -3.19 4.48 -22.50
CA VAL A 383 -3.08 3.96 -21.13
C VAL A 383 -1.66 3.44 -20.93
N GLY A 384 -0.99 3.84 -19.88
CA GLY A 384 0.37 3.33 -19.57
C GLY A 384 0.33 1.83 -19.24
N ASN A 385 1.45 1.13 -19.47
CA ASN A 385 1.58 -0.28 -19.11
C ASN A 385 1.29 -0.48 -17.64
N HIS A 386 0.38 -1.39 -17.32
CA HIS A 386 -0.11 -1.66 -15.96
C HIS A 386 -0.69 -0.44 -15.22
N GLN A 387 -1.14 0.56 -15.97
CA GLN A 387 -1.91 1.68 -15.44
C GLN A 387 -3.39 1.49 -15.75
N MET A 388 -4.23 1.92 -14.81
CA MET A 388 -5.68 1.87 -14.95
C MET A 388 -6.23 3.23 -15.38
N GLN A 389 -7.16 3.20 -16.34
CA GLN A 389 -7.92 4.37 -16.79
C GLN A 389 -9.39 4.14 -16.51
N MET A 390 -10.01 5.04 -15.75
CA MET A 390 -11.46 4.99 -15.49
C MET A 390 -12.23 5.19 -16.80
N LEU A 391 -13.32 4.40 -16.95
CA LEU A 391 -14.20 4.42 -18.09
C LEU A 391 -15.52 5.12 -17.76
N GLN A 392 -15.97 5.95 -18.65
CA GLN A 392 -17.31 6.55 -18.64
C GLN A 392 -18.19 5.90 -19.71
N ASN A 393 -19.52 6.02 -19.55
CA ASN A 393 -20.45 5.53 -20.56
C ASN A 393 -20.16 6.16 -21.92
N ARG A 394 -20.02 5.33 -22.95
CA ARG A 394 -19.64 5.65 -24.34
C ARG A 394 -18.17 5.99 -24.58
N ASP A 395 -17.27 5.69 -23.64
CA ASP A 395 -15.86 5.79 -23.93
C ASP A 395 -15.43 4.81 -25.03
N LEU A 396 -14.51 5.27 -25.87
CA LEU A 396 -13.92 4.45 -26.93
C LEU A 396 -12.63 3.79 -26.43
N ILE A 397 -12.64 2.48 -26.36
CA ILE A 397 -11.46 1.68 -26.00
C ILE A 397 -10.85 1.14 -27.30
N ARG A 398 -9.53 1.31 -27.46
CA ARG A 398 -8.78 0.78 -28.59
C ARG A 398 -7.67 -0.12 -28.11
N CYS A 399 -7.71 -1.39 -28.55
CA CYS A 399 -6.69 -2.42 -28.32
C CYS A 399 -5.92 -2.66 -29.61
N GLY A 400 -4.67 -2.19 -29.69
CA GLY A 400 -3.94 -2.15 -30.96
C GLY A 400 -4.66 -1.26 -31.97
N HIS A 401 -5.17 -1.85 -33.08
CA HIS A 401 -5.97 -1.15 -34.09
C HIS A 401 -7.47 -1.48 -34.03
N LEU A 402 -7.91 -2.29 -33.07
CA LEU A 402 -9.32 -2.62 -32.87
C LEU A 402 -9.94 -1.66 -31.86
N GLU A 403 -11.05 -0.99 -32.24
CA GLU A 403 -11.73 -0.02 -31.40
C GLU A 403 -13.18 -0.45 -31.13
N PHE A 404 -13.61 -0.27 -29.88
CA PHE A 404 -14.96 -0.57 -29.43
C PHE A 404 -15.45 0.42 -28.38
N ALA A 405 -16.75 0.67 -28.38
CA ALA A 405 -17.39 1.52 -27.38
C ALA A 405 -17.71 0.72 -26.11
N PHE A 406 -17.47 1.33 -24.96
CA PHE A 406 -17.93 0.87 -23.66
C PHE A 406 -19.27 1.51 -23.34
N GLU A 407 -20.34 0.72 -23.20
CA GLU A 407 -21.70 1.21 -22.97
C GLU A 407 -22.25 0.62 -21.66
N LEU A 408 -22.92 1.47 -20.86
CA LEU A 408 -23.64 1.08 -19.66
C LEU A 408 -25.13 1.19 -19.91
N ASP A 409 -25.87 0.11 -19.65
CA ASP A 409 -27.33 0.20 -19.59
C ASP A 409 -27.74 1.04 -18.39
N GLY A 410 -28.39 2.16 -18.62
CA GLY A 410 -28.89 3.11 -17.64
C GLY A 410 -30.21 2.69 -16.98
#